data_afac39b9e8eedb0a6a5db83a4a1b7aa4
#
_entry.id   afac39b9e8eedb0a6a5db83a4a1b7aa4
#
_cell.length_a   1.000
_cell.length_b   1.000
_cell.length_c   1.000
_cell.angle_alpha   90.00
_cell.angle_beta   90.00
_cell.angle_gamma   90.00
#
_symmetry.space_group_name_H-M   'P 1'
#
loop_
_entity.id
_entity.type
_entity.pdbx_description
1 polymer ?
#
loop_
_entity_poly.entity_id
_entity_poly.type
_entity_poly.pdbx_seq_one_letter_code
_entity_poly.pdbx_strand_id
1 'polypeptide(L)'
;MSTVPPVTPTSTTRLIVAMVATRLKVTREDILNGRRHRKVVKARNLVAWLLRMETVKGGMSLPWIGQQLGRDHSSIHYALRMVLEWRQEDPFFFELSEKLRADVAQMLRMRRAHLLGP
;
A
#
# COMPACT_ATOMS: atom_id res chain seq x y z
N MET A 1 13.42 25.00 5.23
CA MET A 1 12.74 23.81 5.78
C MET A 1 11.37 23.69 5.17
N SER A 2 11.21 22.67 4.38
CA SER A 2 9.90 22.44 3.80
C SER A 2 9.02 21.79 4.87
N THR A 3 8.15 22.57 5.44
CA THR A 3 7.06 22.04 6.19
C THR A 3 6.02 21.55 5.20
N VAL A 4 6.22 20.34 4.70
CA VAL A 4 5.10 19.68 4.05
C VAL A 4 4.13 19.34 5.16
N PRO A 5 2.91 19.90 5.17
CA PRO A 5 1.95 19.52 6.19
C PRO A 5 1.74 18.01 6.14
N PRO A 6 1.63 17.34 7.31
CA PRO A 6 1.37 15.92 7.32
C PRO A 6 0.07 15.65 6.57
N VAL A 7 0.18 14.84 5.51
CA VAL A 7 -0.99 14.44 4.74
C VAL A 7 -1.64 13.27 5.45
N THR A 8 -2.88 13.46 5.89
CA THR A 8 -3.66 12.38 6.46
C THR A 8 -3.92 11.34 5.37
N PRO A 9 -3.60 10.06 5.62
CA PRO A 9 -3.90 9.03 4.63
C PRO A 9 -5.37 9.01 4.24
N THR A 10 -5.64 8.82 2.96
CA THR A 10 -7.02 8.73 2.47
C THR A 10 -7.70 7.47 3.02
N SER A 11 -9.02 7.42 2.93
CA SER A 11 -9.77 6.24 3.34
C SER A 11 -9.37 5.00 2.53
N THR A 12 -9.04 5.16 1.25
CA THR A 12 -8.54 4.05 0.43
C THR A 12 -7.20 3.55 0.95
N THR A 13 -6.27 4.45 1.25
CA THR A 13 -4.99 4.07 1.82
C THR A 13 -5.17 3.34 3.15
N ARG A 14 -6.02 3.86 4.03
CA ARG A 14 -6.27 3.22 5.33
C ARG A 14 -6.88 1.83 5.18
N LEU A 15 -7.75 1.64 4.21
CA LEU A 15 -8.33 0.34 3.92
C LEU A 15 -7.26 -0.67 3.49
N ILE A 16 -6.41 -0.26 2.56
CA ILE A 16 -5.33 -1.12 2.08
C ILE A 16 -4.34 -1.45 3.21
N VAL A 17 -3.99 -0.44 4.02
CA VAL A 17 -3.13 -0.65 5.18
C VAL A 17 -3.75 -1.67 6.13
N ALA A 18 -5.04 -1.56 6.41
CA ALA A 18 -5.74 -2.50 7.30
C ALA A 18 -5.71 -3.92 6.76
N MET A 19 -5.93 -4.09 5.46
CA MET A 19 -5.92 -5.42 4.84
C MET A 19 -4.53 -6.06 4.88
N VAL A 20 -3.48 -5.29 4.58
CA VAL A 20 -2.11 -5.77 4.65
C VAL A 20 -1.70 -6.08 6.09
N ALA A 21 -2.04 -5.18 7.01
CA ALA A 21 -1.73 -5.35 8.43
C ALA A 21 -2.30 -6.67 8.97
N THR A 22 -3.56 -6.95 8.66
CA THR A 22 -4.22 -8.17 9.09
C THR A 22 -3.54 -9.41 8.50
N ARG A 23 -3.21 -9.36 7.22
CA ARG A 23 -2.64 -10.51 6.52
C ARG A 23 -1.20 -10.80 6.96
N LEU A 24 -0.40 -9.77 7.17
CA LEU A 24 1.00 -9.92 7.57
C LEU A 24 1.20 -9.90 9.09
N LYS A 25 0.13 -9.74 9.86
CA LYS A 25 0.16 -9.73 11.33
C LYS A 25 1.09 -8.66 11.90
N VAL A 26 0.96 -7.47 11.35
CA VAL A 26 1.60 -6.26 11.88
C VAL A 26 0.50 -5.25 12.18
N THR A 27 0.83 -4.17 12.90
CA THR A 27 -0.17 -3.16 13.21
C THR A 27 -0.22 -2.11 12.11
N ARG A 28 -1.39 -1.51 11.94
CA ARG A 28 -1.57 -0.39 11.01
C ARG A 28 -0.66 0.78 11.40
N GLU A 29 -0.54 1.04 12.70
CA GLU A 29 0.30 2.11 13.21
C GLU A 29 1.76 1.91 12.81
N ASP A 30 2.29 0.70 12.95
CA ASP A 30 3.67 0.42 12.59
C ASP A 30 3.92 0.67 11.09
N ILE A 31 2.97 0.30 10.25
CA ILE A 31 3.09 0.56 8.82
C ILE A 31 3.18 2.06 8.54
N LEU A 32 2.34 2.86 9.22
CA LEU A 32 2.24 4.30 8.96
C LEU A 32 3.30 5.12 9.70
N ASN A 33 3.87 4.61 10.79
CA ASN A 33 4.80 5.36 11.64
C ASN A 33 6.27 5.28 11.20
N GLY A 34 6.56 4.55 10.15
CA GLY A 34 7.93 4.44 9.68
C GLY A 34 8.82 3.51 10.47
N ARG A 35 8.25 2.62 11.26
CA ARG A 35 9.02 1.63 12.01
C ARG A 35 9.83 0.77 11.05
N ARG A 36 11.08 0.45 11.42
CA ARG A 36 12.03 -0.23 10.53
C ARG A 36 12.17 -1.72 10.76
N HIS A 37 11.27 -2.33 11.48
CA HIS A 37 11.27 -3.78 11.62
C HIS A 37 11.04 -4.43 10.25
N ARG A 38 11.79 -5.51 9.95
CA ARG A 38 11.77 -6.16 8.63
C ARG A 38 10.36 -6.48 8.16
N LYS A 39 9.54 -7.05 9.04
CA LYS A 39 8.17 -7.44 8.71
C LYS A 39 7.30 -6.22 8.39
N VAL A 40 7.50 -5.15 9.13
CA VAL A 40 6.77 -3.89 8.93
C VAL A 40 7.19 -3.22 7.63
N VAL A 41 8.49 -3.22 7.33
CA VAL A 41 9.00 -2.67 6.07
C VAL A 41 8.41 -3.43 4.89
N LYS A 42 8.36 -4.75 4.97
CA LYS A 42 7.78 -5.59 3.92
C LYS A 42 6.30 -5.26 3.73
N ALA A 43 5.57 -5.10 4.82
CA ALA A 43 4.15 -4.72 4.77
C ALA A 43 3.96 -3.34 4.15
N ARG A 44 4.78 -2.36 4.55
CA ARG A 44 4.70 -1.00 4.00
C ARG A 44 5.01 -0.98 2.51
N ASN A 45 6.02 -1.72 2.09
CA ASN A 45 6.36 -1.81 0.67
C ASN A 45 5.22 -2.43 -0.13
N LEU A 46 4.56 -3.43 0.43
CA LEU A 46 3.40 -4.07 -0.21
C LEU A 46 2.22 -3.11 -0.32
N VAL A 47 1.99 -2.27 0.71
CA VAL A 47 0.97 -1.22 0.64
C VAL A 47 1.27 -0.26 -0.51
N ALA A 48 2.53 0.18 -0.64
CA ALA A 48 2.94 1.07 -1.72
C ALA A 48 2.65 0.43 -3.09
N TRP A 49 2.98 -0.83 -3.24
CA TRP A 49 2.73 -1.56 -4.48
C TRP A 49 1.24 -1.67 -4.79
N LEU A 50 0.42 -1.99 -3.78
CA LEU A 50 -1.04 -2.08 -3.96
C LEU A 50 -1.63 -0.72 -4.36
N LEU A 51 -1.18 0.36 -3.73
CA LEU A 51 -1.61 1.70 -4.11
C LEU A 51 -1.24 2.01 -5.56
N ARG A 52 -0.06 1.60 -5.99
CA ARG A 52 0.39 1.82 -7.37
C ARG A 52 -0.45 1.03 -8.36
N MET A 53 -0.84 -0.20 -7.99
CA MET A 53 -1.58 -1.10 -8.89
C MET A 53 -3.07 -0.81 -8.95
N GLU A 54 -3.65 -0.20 -7.92
CA GLU A 54 -5.11 -0.09 -7.79
C GLU A 54 -5.70 1.20 -8.32
N THR A 55 -4.97 1.94 -9.11
CA THR A 55 -5.54 3.17 -9.64
C THR A 55 -6.14 2.99 -11.01
N VAL A 56 -7.25 3.66 -11.19
CA VAL A 56 -8.12 3.56 -12.36
C VAL A 56 -7.50 4.17 -13.62
N LYS A 57 -6.39 4.88 -13.52
CA LYS A 57 -5.79 5.56 -14.69
C LYS A 57 -4.28 5.58 -14.62
N GLY A 58 -3.67 4.40 -14.61
CA GLY A 58 -2.22 4.32 -14.73
C GLY A 58 -1.42 4.43 -13.43
N GLY A 59 -2.09 4.32 -12.30
CA GLY A 59 -1.39 4.27 -11.01
C GLY A 59 -1.27 5.63 -10.35
N MET A 60 -1.24 5.60 -9.02
CA MET A 60 -0.98 6.81 -8.24
C MET A 60 0.49 7.17 -8.37
N SER A 61 0.81 8.47 -8.42
CA SER A 61 2.18 8.92 -8.58
C SER A 61 3.03 8.54 -7.36
N LEU A 62 4.33 8.40 -7.58
CA LEU A 62 5.26 8.08 -6.48
C LEU A 62 5.25 9.16 -5.40
N PRO A 63 5.27 10.47 -5.74
CA PRO A 63 5.15 11.50 -4.71
C PRO A 63 3.85 11.40 -3.91
N TRP A 64 2.73 11.08 -4.55
CA TRP A 64 1.46 10.94 -3.86
C TRP A 64 1.49 9.76 -2.88
N ILE A 65 2.01 8.61 -3.34
CA ILE A 65 2.15 7.43 -2.47
C ILE A 65 3.07 7.75 -1.29
N GLY A 66 4.16 8.47 -1.57
CA GLY A 66 5.07 8.91 -0.51
C GLY A 66 4.37 9.75 0.54
N GLN A 67 3.54 10.69 0.11
CA GLN A 67 2.75 11.51 1.05
C GLN A 67 1.83 10.64 1.90
N GLN A 68 1.18 9.65 1.28
CA GLN A 68 0.28 8.74 2.01
C GLN A 68 1.00 7.94 3.08
N LEU A 69 2.24 7.57 2.85
CA LEU A 69 3.01 6.69 3.75
C LEU A 69 4.08 7.43 4.55
N GLY A 70 4.17 8.75 4.42
CA GLY A 70 5.19 9.53 5.11
C GLY A 70 6.60 9.23 4.63
N ARG A 71 6.78 8.97 3.34
CA ARG A 71 8.07 8.63 2.73
C ARG A 71 8.33 9.51 1.51
N ASP A 72 9.60 9.72 1.17
CA ASP A 72 9.92 10.43 -0.06
C ASP A 72 9.72 9.52 -1.28
N HIS A 73 9.70 10.12 -2.48
CA HIS A 73 9.43 9.36 -3.70
C HIS A 73 10.54 8.36 -4.03
N SER A 74 11.78 8.64 -3.63
CA SER A 74 12.90 7.71 -3.83
C SER A 74 12.71 6.43 -3.03
N SER A 75 12.26 6.58 -1.77
CA SER A 75 11.94 5.43 -0.93
C SER A 75 10.81 4.60 -1.53
N ILE A 76 9.80 5.25 -2.10
CA ILE A 76 8.69 4.54 -2.75
C ILE A 76 9.19 3.80 -3.99
N HIS A 77 10.02 4.43 -4.80
CA HIS A 77 10.60 3.78 -5.97
C HIS A 77 11.35 2.51 -5.57
N TYR A 78 12.18 2.61 -4.54
CA TYR A 78 12.92 1.46 -4.00
C TYR A 78 11.96 0.38 -3.48
N ALA A 79 10.93 0.78 -2.75
CA ALA A 79 9.94 -0.15 -2.21
C ALA A 79 9.26 -0.96 -3.31
N LEU A 80 8.88 -0.30 -4.42
CA LEU A 80 8.25 -0.98 -5.54
C LEU A 80 9.20 -1.98 -6.20
N ARG A 81 10.48 -1.62 -6.35
CA ARG A 81 11.49 -2.53 -6.88
C ARG A 81 11.63 -3.76 -5.99
N MET A 82 11.68 -3.56 -4.68
CA MET A 82 11.80 -4.68 -3.75
C MET A 82 10.61 -5.62 -3.84
N VAL A 83 9.39 -5.08 -3.96
CA VAL A 83 8.21 -5.93 -4.12
C VAL A 83 8.31 -6.77 -5.39
N LEU A 84 8.73 -6.16 -6.50
CA LEU A 84 8.87 -6.89 -7.77
C LEU A 84 9.91 -8.00 -7.66
N GLU A 85 11.03 -7.75 -6.99
CA GLU A 85 12.06 -8.75 -6.76
C GLU A 85 11.53 -9.91 -5.90
N TRP A 86 10.85 -9.59 -4.80
CA TRP A 86 10.27 -10.62 -3.93
C TRP A 86 9.23 -11.45 -4.68
N ARG A 87 8.43 -10.84 -5.53
CA ARG A 87 7.43 -11.56 -6.32
C ARG A 87 8.09 -12.54 -7.31
N GLN A 88 9.25 -12.20 -7.84
CA GLN A 88 9.99 -13.07 -8.76
C GLN A 88 10.70 -14.21 -8.03
N GLU A 89 11.19 -13.95 -6.83
CA GLU A 89 12.04 -14.89 -6.10
C GLU A 89 11.26 -15.82 -5.18
N ASP A 90 10.11 -15.37 -4.66
CA ASP A 90 9.36 -16.08 -3.63
C ASP A 90 7.94 -16.37 -4.11
N PRO A 91 7.64 -17.64 -4.45
CA PRO A 91 6.28 -18.00 -4.91
C PRO A 91 5.20 -17.73 -3.86
N PHE A 92 5.52 -17.85 -2.57
CA PHE A 92 4.56 -17.56 -1.51
C PHE A 92 4.23 -16.07 -1.47
N PHE A 93 5.25 -15.23 -1.63
CA PHE A 93 5.03 -13.79 -1.68
C PHE A 93 4.25 -13.39 -2.94
N PHE A 94 4.54 -14.03 -4.06
CA PHE A 94 3.79 -13.80 -5.29
C PHE A 94 2.30 -14.07 -5.06
N GLU A 95 1.97 -15.23 -4.53
CA GLU A 95 0.58 -15.59 -4.26
C GLU A 95 -0.08 -14.65 -3.25
N LEU A 96 0.64 -14.29 -2.19
CA LEU A 96 0.14 -13.36 -1.18
C LEU A 96 -0.21 -12.01 -1.80
N SER A 97 0.71 -11.47 -2.59
CA SER A 97 0.51 -10.15 -3.22
C SER A 97 -0.61 -10.20 -4.25
N GLU A 98 -0.74 -11.27 -5.02
CA GLU A 98 -1.83 -11.43 -5.98
C GLU A 98 -3.18 -11.53 -5.28
N LYS A 99 -3.26 -12.29 -4.19
CA LYS A 99 -4.49 -12.41 -3.43
C LYS A 99 -4.89 -11.07 -2.80
N LEU A 100 -3.94 -10.36 -2.22
CA LEU A 100 -4.22 -9.03 -1.67
C LEU A 100 -4.69 -8.06 -2.74
N ARG A 101 -4.05 -8.10 -3.90
CA ARG A 101 -4.48 -7.26 -5.02
C ARG A 101 -5.92 -7.55 -5.43
N ALA A 102 -6.28 -8.81 -5.54
CA ALA A 102 -7.65 -9.21 -5.87
C ALA A 102 -8.64 -8.77 -4.79
N ASP A 103 -8.29 -8.97 -3.52
CA ASP A 103 -9.13 -8.59 -2.39
C ASP A 103 -9.33 -7.07 -2.33
N VAL A 104 -8.27 -6.30 -2.54
CA VAL A 104 -8.34 -4.83 -2.57
C VAL A 104 -9.23 -4.38 -3.72
N ALA A 105 -9.04 -4.93 -4.91
CA ALA A 105 -9.85 -4.56 -6.08
C ALA A 105 -11.34 -4.84 -5.83
N GLN A 106 -11.65 -5.99 -5.24
CA GLN A 106 -13.03 -6.34 -4.92
C GLN A 106 -13.61 -5.40 -3.87
N MET A 107 -12.85 -5.11 -2.82
CA MET A 107 -13.29 -4.21 -1.75
C MET A 107 -13.58 -2.82 -2.29
N LEU A 108 -12.74 -2.30 -3.18
CA LEU A 108 -12.95 -0.99 -3.78
C LEU A 108 -14.18 -0.98 -4.69
N ARG A 109 -14.43 -2.06 -5.42
CA ARG A 109 -15.64 -2.18 -6.24
C ARG A 109 -16.90 -2.20 -5.37
N MET A 110 -16.89 -2.96 -4.28
CA MET A 110 -18.02 -3.04 -3.35
C MET A 110 -18.28 -1.68 -2.71
N ARG A 111 -17.22 -0.98 -2.30
CA ARG A 111 -17.33 0.34 -1.72
C ARG A 111 -17.93 1.34 -2.71
N ARG A 112 -17.48 1.30 -3.97
CA ARG A 112 -18.02 2.17 -5.02
C ARG A 112 -19.50 1.88 -5.24
N ALA A 113 -19.88 0.61 -5.33
CA ALA A 113 -21.27 0.22 -5.49
C ALA A 113 -22.14 0.73 -4.34
N HIS A 114 -21.63 0.62 -3.10
CA HIS A 114 -22.34 1.11 -1.92
C HIS A 114 -22.54 2.64 -1.95
N LEU A 115 -21.50 3.37 -2.35
CA LEU A 115 -21.56 4.83 -2.44
C LEU A 115 -22.49 5.31 -3.56
N LEU A 116 -22.55 4.56 -4.66
CA LEU A 116 -23.41 4.89 -5.80
C LEU A 116 -24.84 4.40 -5.60
N GLY A 117 -25.06 3.58 -4.61
CA GLY A 117 -26.28 3.17 -3.96
C GLY A 117 -27.33 2.64 -4.83
N PRO A 118 -28.37 1.92 -4.42
CA PRO A 118 -29.41 1.51 -5.35
C PRO A 118 -30.16 2.69 -5.79
#